data_f811fc3f7a76ff5936f6db2f06aa7c2e
#
_entry.id   f811fc3f7a76ff5936f6db2f06aa7c2e
#
_cell.length_a   1.000
_cell.length_b   1.000
_cell.length_c   1.000
_cell.angle_alpha   90.00
_cell.angle_beta   90.00
_cell.angle_gamma   90.00
#
_symmetry.space_group_name_H-M   'P 1'
#
loop_
_entity.id
_entity.type
_entity.pdbx_description
1 polymer ?
#
loop_
_entity_poly.entity_id
_entity_poly.type
_entity_poly.pdbx_seq_one_letter_code
_entity_poly.pdbx_strand_id
1 'polypeptide(L)'
;MASISKLEKNGTYLKVVWDDGEESKFNYMWLRDNCPTAHDKDSRHRMFDILKVSKDINPKKYTVNTNGKLEIEWSEGHHTSHYDINWLRENCYTIKNKKRYSSPYKLWDSSLQKNLDLIQIDHDEILNSEKGLIKWLELLHHQGIAIVKNAPSANKSALPLLNRISHTRETFFKTPFEVINVPKPNNSAYTAHALKNHMDLPWFENPPGYQFLHCLINSANGGDSSAVDGFAVAEYLKKNEKDIFETLINVPLKFRDKDYTQQSHRSFYAPAVSLTKDGDFNDIRFSVATMDALDCHPDVMDKVYSAHHRFGNLLHDDQFVIRFRLN
;
A
#
# COMPACT_ATOMS: atom_id res chain seq x y z
N MET A 1 -26.29 -15.13 5.63
CA MET A 1 -25.50 -16.24 5.05
C MET A 1 -25.85 -16.33 3.57
N ALA A 2 -24.87 -16.52 2.71
CA ALA A 2 -25.14 -16.69 1.29
C ALA A 2 -25.80 -18.04 1.03
N SER A 3 -26.76 -18.11 0.11
CA SER A 3 -27.35 -19.36 -0.35
C SER A 3 -27.47 -19.39 -1.87
N ILE A 4 -27.53 -20.58 -2.43
CA ILE A 4 -27.56 -20.81 -3.87
C ILE A 4 -28.96 -21.23 -4.28
N SER A 5 -29.61 -20.44 -5.15
CA SER A 5 -30.91 -20.75 -5.71
C SER A 5 -30.83 -21.65 -6.94
N LYS A 6 -29.80 -21.52 -7.76
CA LYS A 6 -29.65 -22.31 -8.99
C LYS A 6 -28.19 -22.53 -9.37
N LEU A 7 -27.91 -23.71 -9.96
CA LEU A 7 -26.63 -24.08 -10.53
C LEU A 7 -26.81 -24.45 -12.01
N GLU A 8 -25.98 -23.90 -12.89
CA GLU A 8 -26.02 -24.19 -14.33
C GLU A 8 -24.63 -24.46 -14.88
N LYS A 9 -24.44 -25.61 -15.49
CA LYS A 9 -23.20 -25.93 -16.24
C LYS A 9 -23.21 -25.21 -17.57
N ASN A 10 -22.15 -24.46 -17.88
CA ASN A 10 -22.05 -23.72 -19.12
C ASN A 10 -20.59 -23.64 -19.62
N GLY A 11 -20.30 -24.26 -20.78
CA GLY A 11 -18.99 -24.24 -21.39
C GLY A 11 -17.86 -24.60 -20.41
N THR A 12 -17.04 -23.62 -20.02
CA THR A 12 -15.89 -23.76 -19.12
C THR A 12 -16.14 -23.28 -17.70
N TYR A 13 -17.39 -22.95 -17.34
CA TYR A 13 -17.71 -22.42 -16.01
C TYR A 13 -19.02 -22.99 -15.45
N LEU A 14 -19.13 -22.98 -14.13
CA LEU A 14 -20.35 -23.19 -13.38
C LEU A 14 -20.97 -21.82 -13.06
N LYS A 15 -22.20 -21.59 -13.54
CA LYS A 15 -22.97 -20.42 -13.19
C LYS A 15 -23.70 -20.73 -11.88
N VAL A 16 -23.58 -19.82 -10.93
CA VAL A 16 -24.24 -19.85 -9.63
C VAL A 16 -25.17 -18.65 -9.56
N VAL A 17 -26.47 -18.90 -9.37
CA VAL A 17 -27.45 -17.87 -9.06
C VAL A 17 -27.67 -17.89 -7.55
N TRP A 18 -27.51 -16.74 -6.93
CA TRP A 18 -27.68 -16.56 -5.48
C TRP A 18 -29.13 -16.21 -5.14
N ASP A 19 -29.52 -16.40 -3.89
CA ASP A 19 -30.91 -16.12 -3.44
C ASP A 19 -31.25 -14.62 -3.52
N ASP A 20 -30.26 -13.74 -3.53
CA ASP A 20 -30.43 -12.29 -3.71
C ASP A 20 -30.54 -11.88 -5.20
N GLY A 21 -30.56 -12.85 -6.12
CA GLY A 21 -30.65 -12.63 -7.57
C GLY A 21 -29.33 -12.33 -8.27
N GLU A 22 -28.23 -12.17 -7.54
CA GLU A 22 -26.91 -11.97 -8.14
C GLU A 22 -26.40 -13.26 -8.82
N GLU A 23 -25.58 -13.11 -9.83
CA GLU A 23 -25.01 -14.21 -10.59
C GLU A 23 -23.46 -14.24 -10.48
N SER A 24 -22.93 -15.43 -10.33
CA SER A 24 -21.48 -15.68 -10.36
C SER A 24 -21.14 -16.72 -11.40
N LYS A 25 -19.98 -16.56 -12.04
CA LYS A 25 -19.41 -17.55 -12.97
C LYS A 25 -18.07 -18.03 -12.41
N PHE A 26 -18.00 -19.30 -12.09
CA PHE A 26 -16.78 -19.92 -11.60
C PHE A 26 -16.21 -20.83 -12.68
N ASN A 27 -15.03 -20.50 -13.18
CA ASN A 27 -14.30 -21.35 -14.12
C ASN A 27 -14.00 -22.71 -13.47
N TYR A 28 -14.12 -23.81 -14.22
CA TYR A 28 -13.93 -25.16 -13.67
C TYR A 28 -12.51 -25.37 -13.15
N MET A 29 -11.50 -24.92 -13.92
CA MET A 29 -10.12 -24.99 -13.49
C MET A 29 -9.89 -24.19 -12.20
N TRP A 30 -10.48 -22.98 -12.10
CA TRP A 30 -10.40 -22.16 -10.89
C TRP A 30 -11.03 -22.87 -9.68
N LEU A 31 -12.20 -23.49 -9.86
CA LEU A 31 -12.81 -24.28 -8.78
C LEU A 31 -11.90 -25.43 -8.37
N ARG A 32 -11.42 -26.23 -9.33
CA ARG A 32 -10.56 -27.38 -9.03
C ARG A 32 -9.26 -26.96 -8.34
N ASP A 33 -8.69 -25.85 -8.79
CA ASP A 33 -7.47 -25.26 -8.26
C ASP A 33 -7.64 -24.75 -6.82
N ASN A 34 -8.80 -24.21 -6.47
CA ASN A 34 -9.12 -23.68 -5.15
C ASN A 34 -9.93 -24.67 -4.30
N CYS A 35 -9.85 -25.95 -4.60
CA CYS A 35 -10.50 -26.97 -3.77
C CYS A 35 -9.93 -26.95 -2.34
N PRO A 36 -10.77 -26.97 -1.29
CA PRO A 36 -10.29 -26.98 0.09
C PRO A 36 -9.31 -28.11 0.42
N THR A 37 -9.43 -29.25 -0.27
CA THR A 37 -8.50 -30.37 -0.10
C THR A 37 -7.16 -30.20 -0.84
N ALA A 38 -6.97 -29.08 -1.52
CA ALA A 38 -5.72 -28.74 -2.19
C ALA A 38 -4.58 -28.37 -1.22
N HIS A 39 -4.89 -28.18 0.05
CA HIS A 39 -3.96 -27.76 1.07
C HIS A 39 -3.65 -28.88 2.06
N ASP A 40 -2.40 -28.95 2.48
CA ASP A 40 -1.98 -29.80 3.59
C ASP A 40 -2.62 -29.33 4.89
N LYS A 41 -3.07 -30.26 5.72
CA LYS A 41 -3.85 -29.96 6.93
C LYS A 41 -3.02 -29.25 8.01
N ASP A 42 -1.74 -29.57 8.10
CA ASP A 42 -0.87 -29.08 9.16
C ASP A 42 -0.15 -27.80 8.74
N SER A 43 0.57 -27.85 7.62
CA SER A 43 1.32 -26.70 7.10
C SER A 43 0.44 -25.65 6.42
N ARG A 44 -0.77 -26.01 6.01
CA ARG A 44 -1.69 -25.23 5.19
C ARG A 44 -1.10 -24.80 3.84
N HIS A 45 0.05 -25.33 3.49
CA HIS A 45 0.61 -25.10 2.17
C HIS A 45 -0.18 -25.85 1.12
N ARG A 46 -0.21 -25.29 -0.07
CA ARG A 46 -0.85 -25.91 -1.22
C ARG A 46 -0.01 -27.09 -1.70
N MET A 47 -0.59 -28.28 -1.68
CA MET A 47 0.03 -29.52 -2.13
C MET A 47 -0.48 -29.98 -3.49
N PHE A 48 -1.55 -29.35 -3.97
CA PHE A 48 -2.15 -29.68 -5.24
C PHE A 48 -1.36 -29.06 -6.41
N ASP A 49 -1.07 -29.89 -7.40
CA ASP A 49 -0.36 -29.49 -8.60
C ASP A 49 -1.35 -29.34 -9.76
N ILE A 50 -1.73 -28.09 -10.06
CA ILE A 50 -2.65 -27.74 -11.15
C ILE A 50 -2.14 -28.19 -12.53
N LEU A 51 -0.82 -28.31 -12.69
CA LEU A 51 -0.23 -28.71 -13.97
C LEU A 51 -0.55 -30.14 -14.38
N LYS A 52 -0.97 -30.97 -13.41
CA LYS A 52 -1.37 -32.37 -13.63
C LYS A 52 -2.84 -32.53 -14.00
N VAL A 53 -3.63 -31.45 -13.96
CA VAL A 53 -5.05 -31.47 -14.29
C VAL A 53 -5.26 -31.17 -15.79
N SER A 54 -6.15 -31.94 -16.40
CA SER A 54 -6.53 -31.66 -17.80
C SER A 54 -7.15 -30.28 -17.95
N LYS A 55 -6.76 -29.56 -18.98
CA LYS A 55 -7.38 -28.28 -19.34
C LYS A 55 -8.87 -28.38 -19.66
N ASP A 56 -9.31 -29.58 -20.04
CA ASP A 56 -10.71 -29.91 -20.37
C ASP A 56 -11.50 -30.41 -19.15
N ILE A 57 -10.97 -30.20 -17.95
CA ILE A 57 -11.67 -30.59 -16.73
C ILE A 57 -13.09 -29.98 -16.70
N ASN A 58 -14.05 -30.80 -16.34
CA ASN A 58 -15.43 -30.37 -16.22
C ASN A 58 -16.17 -31.14 -15.12
N PRO A 59 -17.24 -30.59 -14.54
CA PRO A 59 -18.04 -31.29 -13.54
C PRO A 59 -18.87 -32.40 -14.20
N LYS A 60 -18.79 -33.61 -13.65
CA LYS A 60 -19.70 -34.74 -13.95
C LYS A 60 -20.99 -34.58 -13.20
N LYS A 61 -20.89 -34.22 -11.93
CA LYS A 61 -22.04 -33.97 -11.04
C LYS A 61 -21.75 -32.75 -10.17
N TYR A 62 -22.79 -31.96 -9.90
CA TYR A 62 -22.68 -30.80 -9.04
C TYR A 62 -24.00 -30.58 -8.31
N THR A 63 -23.98 -30.33 -7.01
CA THR A 63 -25.17 -30.13 -6.18
C THR A 63 -24.80 -29.39 -4.90
N VAL A 64 -25.79 -28.76 -4.27
CA VAL A 64 -25.65 -28.30 -2.88
C VAL A 64 -26.08 -29.47 -2.00
N ASN A 65 -25.19 -29.92 -1.15
CA ASN A 65 -25.45 -31.05 -0.24
C ASN A 65 -26.27 -30.61 0.99
N THR A 66 -26.70 -31.57 1.79
CA THR A 66 -27.50 -31.34 3.02
C THR A 66 -26.80 -30.47 4.06
N ASN A 67 -25.46 -30.38 4.01
CA ASN A 67 -24.66 -29.55 4.90
C ASN A 67 -24.45 -28.13 4.36
N GLY A 68 -25.16 -27.73 3.30
CA GLY A 68 -25.07 -26.41 2.69
C GLY A 68 -23.74 -26.14 1.99
N LYS A 69 -23.04 -27.16 1.47
CA LYS A 69 -21.82 -27.02 0.68
C LYS A 69 -22.07 -27.32 -0.78
N LEU A 70 -21.43 -26.59 -1.68
CA LEU A 70 -21.37 -26.95 -3.09
C LEU A 70 -20.42 -28.15 -3.26
N GLU A 71 -20.96 -29.26 -3.74
CA GLU A 71 -20.23 -30.48 -4.02
C GLU A 71 -20.08 -30.65 -5.53
N ILE A 72 -18.86 -30.95 -6.00
CA ILE A 72 -18.55 -31.14 -7.42
C ILE A 72 -17.72 -32.41 -7.59
N GLU A 73 -18.26 -33.36 -8.33
CA GLU A 73 -17.55 -34.53 -8.85
C GLU A 73 -16.95 -34.22 -10.21
N TRP A 74 -15.65 -34.36 -10.36
CA TRP A 74 -14.91 -33.96 -11.55
C TRP A 74 -14.77 -35.09 -12.60
N SER A 75 -14.49 -34.69 -13.85
CA SER A 75 -14.22 -35.62 -14.97
C SER A 75 -12.96 -36.49 -14.73
N GLU A 76 -12.08 -36.11 -13.82
CA GLU A 76 -10.94 -36.93 -13.38
C GLU A 76 -11.36 -38.29 -12.82
N GLY A 77 -12.56 -38.40 -12.27
CA GLY A 77 -13.18 -39.64 -11.80
C GLY A 77 -12.76 -40.12 -10.42
N HIS A 78 -11.84 -39.44 -9.78
CA HIS A 78 -11.29 -39.84 -8.47
C HIS A 78 -11.28 -38.71 -7.42
N HIS A 79 -11.87 -37.56 -7.76
CA HIS A 79 -11.88 -36.40 -6.86
C HIS A 79 -13.25 -35.74 -6.81
N THR A 80 -13.68 -35.42 -5.59
CA THR A 80 -14.86 -34.63 -5.28
C THR A 80 -14.47 -33.43 -4.44
N SER A 81 -14.87 -32.25 -4.87
CA SER A 81 -14.62 -30.98 -4.15
C SER A 81 -15.85 -30.58 -3.35
N HIS A 82 -15.63 -30.02 -2.14
CA HIS A 82 -16.67 -29.49 -1.25
C HIS A 82 -16.35 -28.06 -0.88
N TYR A 83 -17.14 -27.09 -1.38
CA TYR A 83 -16.89 -25.67 -1.13
C TYR A 83 -17.90 -25.12 -0.14
N ASP A 84 -17.41 -24.35 0.82
CA ASP A 84 -18.26 -23.49 1.63
C ASP A 84 -18.89 -22.40 0.75
N ILE A 85 -20.21 -22.22 0.87
CA ILE A 85 -20.98 -21.30 0.02
C ILE A 85 -20.62 -19.84 0.34
N ASN A 86 -20.37 -19.49 1.61
CA ASN A 86 -19.95 -18.15 1.97
C ASN A 86 -18.56 -17.85 1.39
N TRP A 87 -17.63 -18.83 1.49
CA TRP A 87 -16.31 -18.68 0.89
C TRP A 87 -16.38 -18.45 -0.64
N LEU A 88 -17.22 -19.22 -1.36
CA LEU A 88 -17.45 -19.00 -2.79
C LEU A 88 -17.99 -17.59 -3.07
N ARG A 89 -18.95 -17.13 -2.28
CA ARG A 89 -19.50 -15.79 -2.42
C ARG A 89 -18.45 -14.71 -2.15
N GLU A 90 -17.65 -14.88 -1.12
CA GLU A 90 -16.56 -13.96 -0.75
C GLU A 90 -15.43 -13.95 -1.77
N ASN A 91 -15.14 -15.05 -2.41
CA ASN A 91 -14.08 -15.18 -3.41
C ASN A 91 -14.57 -15.08 -4.86
N CYS A 92 -15.82 -14.72 -5.09
CA CYS A 92 -16.36 -14.51 -6.41
C CYS A 92 -15.65 -13.35 -7.11
N TYR A 93 -15.14 -13.59 -8.31
CA TYR A 93 -14.41 -12.63 -9.14
C TYR A 93 -15.25 -12.06 -10.30
N THR A 94 -16.51 -12.50 -10.45
CA THR A 94 -17.39 -12.07 -11.55
C THR A 94 -18.44 -11.04 -11.14
N ILE A 95 -18.65 -10.82 -9.84
CA ILE A 95 -19.51 -9.76 -9.35
C ILE A 95 -18.78 -8.43 -9.52
N LYS A 96 -19.31 -7.58 -10.38
CA LYS A 96 -18.78 -6.23 -10.60
C LYS A 96 -18.93 -5.40 -9.32
N ASN A 97 -17.94 -4.54 -9.07
CA ASN A 97 -17.90 -3.61 -7.92
C ASN A 97 -17.82 -4.25 -6.53
N LYS A 98 -17.47 -5.52 -6.43
CA LYS A 98 -17.16 -6.11 -5.14
C LYS A 98 -15.81 -5.60 -4.67
N LYS A 99 -15.80 -4.57 -3.82
CA LYS A 99 -14.60 -4.21 -3.07
C LYS A 99 -14.30 -5.33 -2.08
N ARG A 100 -13.23 -6.09 -2.31
CA ARG A 100 -12.80 -7.15 -1.39
C ARG A 100 -12.25 -6.56 -0.09
N TYR A 101 -11.65 -5.39 -0.20
CA TYR A 101 -11.11 -4.63 0.92
C TYR A 101 -11.54 -3.17 0.74
N SER A 102 -12.05 -2.56 1.78
CA SER A 102 -12.16 -1.11 1.83
C SER A 102 -10.78 -0.53 2.14
N SER A 103 -10.42 0.57 1.50
CA SER A 103 -9.21 1.29 1.87
C SER A 103 -9.25 1.64 3.37
N PRO A 104 -8.25 1.28 4.16
CA PRO A 104 -8.21 1.60 5.59
C PRO A 104 -7.86 3.07 5.83
N TYR A 105 -7.47 3.82 4.79
CA TYR A 105 -6.89 5.15 4.91
C TYR A 105 -7.94 6.20 5.28
N LYS A 106 -7.63 6.98 6.30
CA LYS A 106 -8.38 8.16 6.74
C LYS A 106 -7.63 9.37 6.24
N LEU A 107 -7.99 9.84 5.05
CA LEU A 107 -7.36 10.97 4.40
C LEU A 107 -7.51 12.23 5.25
N TRP A 108 -6.47 13.06 5.27
CA TRP A 108 -6.46 14.29 6.02
C TRP A 108 -5.87 15.45 5.20
N ASP A 109 -6.15 16.66 5.62
CA ASP A 109 -5.67 17.92 5.04
C ASP A 109 -5.19 18.87 6.16
N SER A 110 -4.99 20.15 5.84
CA SER A 110 -4.53 21.15 6.80
C SER A 110 -5.47 21.36 7.99
N SER A 111 -6.71 20.88 7.95
CA SER A 111 -7.63 20.96 9.09
C SER A 111 -7.12 20.19 10.30
N LEU A 112 -6.29 19.14 10.08
CA LEU A 112 -5.60 18.39 11.12
C LEU A 112 -4.67 19.28 11.97
N GLN A 113 -4.16 20.39 11.40
CA GLN A 113 -3.35 21.38 12.13
C GLN A 113 -4.05 21.93 13.39
N LYS A 114 -5.39 22.01 13.38
CA LYS A 114 -6.17 22.50 14.52
C LYS A 114 -6.25 21.52 15.68
N ASN A 115 -5.93 20.26 15.43
CA ASN A 115 -6.02 19.19 16.42
C ASN A 115 -4.93 18.12 16.21
N LEU A 116 -3.67 18.53 16.32
CA LEU A 116 -2.52 17.63 16.20
C LEU A 116 -2.49 16.54 17.27
N ASP A 117 -3.21 16.69 18.37
CA ASP A 117 -3.32 15.64 19.40
C ASP A 117 -3.94 14.35 18.88
N LEU A 118 -4.72 14.42 17.79
CA LEU A 118 -5.29 13.23 17.13
C LEU A 118 -4.23 12.28 16.56
N ILE A 119 -3.04 12.78 16.24
CA ILE A 119 -1.92 12.01 15.72
C ILE A 119 -0.77 11.87 16.73
N GLN A 120 -0.98 12.25 17.98
CA GLN A 120 0.04 12.19 19.01
C GLN A 120 -0.18 10.99 19.94
N ILE A 121 0.94 10.44 20.41
CA ILE A 121 0.96 9.37 21.39
C ILE A 121 2.21 9.48 22.24
N ASP A 122 2.12 9.07 23.50
CA ASP A 122 3.24 9.10 24.42
C ASP A 122 4.19 7.91 24.20
N HIS A 123 5.50 8.16 24.29
CA HIS A 123 6.54 7.14 24.15
C HIS A 123 6.34 5.98 25.12
N ASP A 124 6.10 6.28 26.40
CA ASP A 124 5.98 5.24 27.44
C ASP A 124 4.68 4.46 27.31
N GLU A 125 3.60 5.10 26.79
CA GLU A 125 2.35 4.40 26.46
C GLU A 125 2.59 3.33 25.40
N ILE A 126 3.37 3.65 24.35
CA ILE A 126 3.70 2.67 23.31
C ILE A 126 4.61 1.58 23.87
N LEU A 127 5.64 1.95 24.63
CA LEU A 127 6.66 1.00 25.07
C LEU A 127 6.13 -0.02 26.06
N ASN A 128 5.24 0.41 26.98
CA ASN A 128 4.86 -0.34 28.17
C ASN A 128 3.46 -0.96 28.10
N SER A 129 2.67 -0.69 27.06
CA SER A 129 1.33 -1.26 26.94
C SER A 129 0.96 -1.75 25.54
N GLU A 130 0.22 -2.85 25.46
CA GLU A 130 -0.33 -3.35 24.20
C GLU A 130 -1.38 -2.39 23.63
N LYS A 131 -2.15 -1.72 24.48
CA LYS A 131 -3.13 -0.71 24.05
C LYS A 131 -2.45 0.48 23.39
N GLY A 132 -1.34 0.95 23.94
CA GLY A 132 -0.55 2.02 23.34
C GLY A 132 0.07 1.60 22.03
N LEU A 133 0.61 0.37 21.94
CA LEU A 133 1.12 -0.18 20.70
C LEU A 133 0.02 -0.24 19.61
N ILE A 134 -1.16 -0.77 19.94
CA ILE A 134 -2.30 -0.84 19.01
C ILE A 134 -2.68 0.55 18.51
N LYS A 135 -2.85 1.52 19.41
CA LYS A 135 -3.17 2.90 19.05
C LYS A 135 -2.14 3.50 18.09
N TRP A 136 -0.85 3.27 18.35
CA TRP A 136 0.22 3.74 17.48
C TRP A 136 0.15 3.09 16.09
N LEU A 137 -0.03 1.77 16.02
CA LEU A 137 -0.19 1.04 14.77
C LEU A 137 -1.43 1.49 13.99
N GLU A 138 -2.53 1.80 14.67
CA GLU A 138 -3.74 2.36 14.05
C GLU A 138 -3.49 3.74 13.44
N LEU A 139 -2.75 4.63 14.13
CA LEU A 139 -2.35 5.92 13.57
C LEU A 139 -1.53 5.75 12.29
N LEU A 140 -0.50 4.92 12.35
CA LEU A 140 0.35 4.63 11.19
C LEU A 140 -0.43 4.00 10.04
N HIS A 141 -1.31 3.05 10.34
CA HIS A 141 -2.08 2.31 9.34
C HIS A 141 -3.16 3.17 8.67
N HIS A 142 -3.88 3.98 9.45
CA HIS A 142 -5.01 4.74 8.92
C HIS A 142 -4.63 6.13 8.41
N GLN A 143 -3.69 6.81 9.05
CA GLN A 143 -3.33 8.20 8.75
C GLN A 143 -1.94 8.34 8.13
N GLY A 144 -1.11 7.30 8.21
CA GLY A 144 0.26 7.32 7.67
C GLY A 144 1.22 8.20 8.46
N ILE A 145 0.78 8.82 9.57
CA ILE A 145 1.59 9.72 10.39
C ILE A 145 1.27 9.52 11.87
N ALA A 146 2.30 9.58 12.71
CA ALA A 146 2.17 9.67 14.17
C ALA A 146 3.31 10.51 14.76
N ILE A 147 3.03 11.33 15.74
CA ILE A 147 4.01 12.10 16.50
C ILE A 147 4.14 11.46 17.88
N VAL A 148 5.32 10.94 18.19
CA VAL A 148 5.61 10.36 19.50
C VAL A 148 6.17 11.43 20.42
N LYS A 149 5.49 11.68 21.54
CA LYS A 149 5.89 12.64 22.55
C LYS A 149 6.74 12.00 23.64
N ASN A 150 7.54 12.82 24.32
CA ASN A 150 8.32 12.43 25.49
C ASN A 150 9.33 11.29 25.21
N ALA A 151 9.76 11.13 23.95
CA ALA A 151 10.81 10.19 23.64
C ALA A 151 12.15 10.68 24.25
N PRO A 152 12.93 9.78 24.88
CA PRO A 152 14.23 10.16 25.43
C PRO A 152 15.17 10.68 24.33
N SER A 153 15.86 11.80 24.52
CA SER A 153 16.75 12.44 23.55
C SER A 153 18.13 11.77 23.44
N ALA A 154 18.34 10.61 24.02
CA ALA A 154 19.59 9.85 23.89
C ALA A 154 19.70 9.15 22.54
N ASN A 155 20.92 9.09 22.00
CA ASN A 155 21.17 8.38 20.74
C ASN A 155 20.69 6.93 20.83
N LYS A 156 20.00 6.45 19.77
CA LYS A 156 19.42 5.11 19.64
C LYS A 156 18.27 4.79 20.61
N SER A 157 17.81 5.74 21.45
CA SER A 157 16.71 5.49 22.39
C SER A 157 15.36 5.19 21.69
N ALA A 158 15.20 5.52 20.42
CA ALA A 158 14.03 5.13 19.63
C ALA A 158 14.02 3.63 19.21
N LEU A 159 15.16 2.94 19.22
CA LEU A 159 15.22 1.55 18.73
C LEU A 159 14.33 0.56 19.50
N PRO A 160 14.24 0.60 20.86
CA PRO A 160 13.33 -0.25 21.60
C PRO A 160 11.86 -0.09 21.18
N LEU A 161 11.46 1.16 20.87
CA LEU A 161 10.12 1.47 20.38
C LEU A 161 9.88 0.83 19.02
N LEU A 162 10.81 1.02 18.08
CA LEU A 162 10.70 0.47 16.71
C LEU A 162 10.66 -1.06 16.71
N ASN A 163 11.42 -1.69 17.58
CA ASN A 163 11.44 -3.15 17.75
C ASN A 163 10.11 -3.72 18.28
N ARG A 164 9.20 -2.89 18.81
CA ARG A 164 7.83 -3.33 19.11
C ARG A 164 7.01 -3.61 17.85
N ILE A 165 7.37 -3.01 16.71
CA ILE A 165 6.69 -3.28 15.44
C ILE A 165 7.41 -4.40 14.71
N SER A 166 8.69 -4.21 14.40
CA SER A 166 9.52 -5.15 13.64
C SER A 166 10.98 -4.73 13.69
N HIS A 167 11.84 -5.51 13.07
CA HIS A 167 13.22 -5.11 12.82
C HIS A 167 13.26 -3.90 11.86
N THR A 168 14.13 -2.94 12.17
CA THR A 168 14.37 -1.81 11.26
C THR A 168 15.03 -2.31 9.97
N ARG A 169 14.54 -1.82 8.83
CA ARG A 169 15.13 -2.15 7.53
C ARG A 169 16.47 -1.46 7.38
N GLU A 170 17.55 -2.23 7.28
CA GLU A 170 18.84 -1.68 6.97
C GLU A 170 18.89 -1.26 5.49
N THR A 171 19.39 -0.05 5.26
CA THR A 171 19.67 0.48 3.93
C THR A 171 21.17 0.78 3.81
N PHE A 172 21.62 1.28 2.66
CA PHE A 172 23.01 1.71 2.49
C PHE A 172 23.40 2.91 3.40
N PHE A 173 22.43 3.62 4.00
CA PHE A 173 22.67 4.62 5.03
C PHE A 173 22.97 4.02 6.42
N LYS A 174 22.83 2.68 6.57
CA LYS A 174 22.80 1.96 7.86
C LYS A 174 21.57 2.31 8.68
N THR A 175 21.47 1.79 9.90
CA THR A 175 20.33 2.02 10.79
C THR A 175 20.78 2.01 12.26
N PRO A 176 20.51 3.04 13.06
CA PRO A 176 20.06 4.38 12.64
C PRO A 176 21.22 5.17 12.01
N PHE A 177 20.90 6.19 11.23
CA PHE A 177 21.87 7.17 10.76
C PHE A 177 21.51 8.57 11.28
N GLU A 178 22.52 9.41 11.43
CA GLU A 178 22.34 10.76 11.94
C GLU A 178 22.15 11.74 10.79
N VAL A 179 21.16 12.63 10.91
CA VAL A 179 20.93 13.73 9.98
C VAL A 179 21.52 14.99 10.61
N ILE A 180 22.69 15.39 10.14
CA ILE A 180 23.43 16.55 10.62
C ILE A 180 23.95 17.36 9.45
N ASN A 181 24.14 18.66 9.63
CA ASN A 181 24.76 19.52 8.64
C ASN A 181 26.27 19.23 8.58
N VAL A 182 26.78 18.87 7.39
CA VAL A 182 28.20 18.55 7.19
C VAL A 182 28.80 19.39 6.09
N PRO A 183 30.12 19.75 6.19
CA PRO A 183 30.83 20.34 5.08
C PRO A 183 30.92 19.40 3.88
N LYS A 184 30.62 19.88 2.67
CA LYS A 184 30.60 19.08 1.43
C LYS A 184 29.65 17.89 1.48
N PRO A 185 28.36 18.11 1.68
CA PRO A 185 27.36 17.05 1.77
C PRO A 185 27.21 16.31 0.44
N ASN A 186 27.01 14.99 0.51
CA ASN A 186 26.64 14.15 -0.63
C ASN A 186 25.13 13.97 -0.78
N ASN A 187 24.34 14.53 0.17
CA ASN A 187 22.90 14.47 0.18
C ASN A 187 22.33 15.81 0.66
N SER A 188 21.20 16.23 0.11
CA SER A 188 20.50 17.46 0.49
C SER A 188 20.03 17.47 1.96
N ALA A 189 19.76 16.30 2.55
CA ALA A 189 19.41 16.16 3.96
C ALA A 189 20.55 16.59 4.92
N TYR A 190 21.79 16.65 4.46
CA TYR A 190 22.94 17.08 5.24
C TYR A 190 23.29 18.55 5.03
N THR A 191 22.36 19.33 4.51
CA THR A 191 22.51 20.78 4.27
C THR A 191 21.62 21.58 5.22
N ALA A 192 21.88 22.89 5.31
CA ALA A 192 21.02 23.84 6.02
C ALA A 192 19.84 24.35 5.17
N HIS A 193 19.62 23.83 3.97
CA HIS A 193 18.54 24.26 3.09
C HIS A 193 17.23 23.60 3.47
N ALA A 194 16.13 24.33 3.35
CA ALA A 194 14.80 23.79 3.51
C ALA A 194 14.52 22.71 2.43
N LEU A 195 14.06 21.56 2.82
CA LEU A 195 13.65 20.50 1.92
C LEU A 195 12.16 20.67 1.54
N LYS A 196 11.84 20.43 0.30
CA LYS A 196 10.46 20.34 -0.17
C LYS A 196 9.82 19.05 0.34
N ASN A 197 8.48 19.03 0.46
CA ASN A 197 7.76 17.79 0.77
C ASN A 197 8.10 16.73 -0.27
N HIS A 198 8.55 15.59 0.18
CA HIS A 198 9.03 14.49 -0.63
C HIS A 198 8.89 13.17 0.12
N MET A 199 9.01 12.08 -0.58
CA MET A 199 9.28 10.78 0.02
C MET A 199 10.75 10.41 -0.13
N ASP A 200 11.25 9.64 0.78
CA ASP A 200 12.62 9.12 0.72
C ASP A 200 12.72 7.84 -0.13
N LEU A 201 13.86 7.66 -0.78
CA LEU A 201 14.22 6.47 -1.54
C LEU A 201 13.26 6.10 -2.68
N PRO A 202 12.73 7.07 -3.46
CA PRO A 202 11.79 6.77 -4.55
C PRO A 202 12.40 5.94 -5.68
N TRP A 203 13.73 5.83 -5.73
CA TRP A 203 14.49 4.99 -6.67
C TRP A 203 14.60 3.52 -6.25
N PHE A 204 14.04 3.11 -5.14
CA PHE A 204 13.87 1.71 -4.79
C PHE A 204 12.58 1.17 -5.42
N GLU A 205 12.64 -0.07 -5.90
CA GLU A 205 11.42 -0.79 -6.31
C GLU A 205 10.42 -0.84 -5.14
N ASN A 206 10.90 -1.24 -3.97
CA ASN A 206 10.14 -1.25 -2.73
C ASN A 206 10.78 -0.30 -1.72
N PRO A 207 10.34 0.97 -1.65
CA PRO A 207 10.79 1.89 -0.63
C PRO A 207 10.45 1.39 0.78
N PRO A 208 11.15 1.86 1.83
CA PRO A 208 10.72 1.61 3.21
C PRO A 208 9.28 2.10 3.43
N GLY A 209 8.44 1.27 4.06
CA GLY A 209 7.04 1.61 4.29
C GLY A 209 6.84 2.76 5.28
N TYR A 210 7.75 2.90 6.25
CA TYR A 210 7.74 3.96 7.25
C TYR A 210 9.14 4.50 7.49
N GLN A 211 9.21 5.80 7.75
CA GLN A 211 10.42 6.49 8.21
C GLN A 211 10.18 7.06 9.60
N PHE A 212 11.17 6.94 10.47
CA PHE A 212 11.13 7.48 11.83
C PHE A 212 12.22 8.52 11.99
N LEU A 213 11.82 9.75 12.30
CA LEU A 213 12.72 10.85 12.62
C LEU A 213 12.70 11.07 14.13
N HIS A 214 13.87 10.92 14.78
CA HIS A 214 14.02 11.13 16.20
C HIS A 214 14.83 12.39 16.44
N CYS A 215 14.20 13.39 17.04
CA CYS A 215 14.87 14.63 17.40
C CYS A 215 15.74 14.42 18.64
N LEU A 216 17.03 14.62 18.52
CA LEU A 216 17.98 14.56 19.64
C LEU A 216 18.25 15.96 20.20
N ILE A 217 18.38 16.96 19.33
CA ILE A 217 18.67 18.35 19.68
C ILE A 217 17.95 19.25 18.68
N ASN A 218 17.18 20.21 19.18
CA ASN A 218 16.57 21.26 18.37
C ASN A 218 16.71 22.62 19.07
N SER A 219 17.93 23.20 19.02
CA SER A 219 18.23 24.51 19.60
C SER A 219 18.23 25.64 18.55
N ALA A 220 18.03 25.33 17.29
CA ALA A 220 18.06 26.32 16.20
C ALA A 220 16.75 27.12 16.11
N ASN A 221 16.84 28.34 15.60
CA ASN A 221 15.67 29.08 15.11
C ASN A 221 15.28 28.54 13.74
N GLY A 222 14.01 28.11 13.55
CA GLY A 222 13.55 27.39 12.38
C GLY A 222 13.66 25.86 12.53
N GLY A 223 13.69 25.13 11.45
CA GLY A 223 13.74 23.66 11.45
C GLY A 223 12.38 23.02 11.73
N ASP A 224 11.29 23.74 11.45
CA ASP A 224 9.96 23.18 11.53
C ASP A 224 9.79 22.07 10.48
N SER A 225 9.10 21.01 10.86
CA SER A 225 8.73 19.91 9.98
C SER A 225 7.39 20.19 9.32
N SER A 226 7.23 19.70 8.11
CA SER A 226 5.94 19.70 7.41
C SER A 226 5.59 18.30 6.95
N ALA A 227 4.29 18.02 6.89
CA ALA A 227 3.77 16.79 6.31
C ALA A 227 2.53 17.08 5.46
N VAL A 228 2.30 16.22 4.48
CA VAL A 228 1.16 16.27 3.58
C VAL A 228 0.66 14.85 3.32
N ASP A 229 -0.65 14.67 3.33
CA ASP A 229 -1.25 13.41 2.89
C ASP A 229 -1.30 13.38 1.36
N GLY A 230 -0.36 12.67 0.76
CA GLY A 230 -0.28 12.51 -0.70
C GLY A 230 -1.51 11.83 -1.30
N PHE A 231 -2.19 10.96 -0.56
CA PHE A 231 -3.44 10.33 -1.01
C PHE A 231 -4.61 11.33 -0.98
N ALA A 232 -4.65 12.25 -0.02
CA ALA A 232 -5.65 13.32 -0.02
C ALA A 232 -5.50 14.25 -1.22
N VAL A 233 -4.26 14.61 -1.57
CA VAL A 233 -3.96 15.39 -2.78
C VAL A 233 -4.34 14.63 -4.05
N ALA A 234 -4.00 13.34 -4.12
CA ALA A 234 -4.36 12.48 -5.26
C ALA A 234 -5.89 12.34 -5.41
N GLU A 235 -6.63 12.20 -4.30
CA GLU A 235 -8.09 12.14 -4.29
C GLU A 235 -8.72 13.46 -4.74
N TYR A 236 -8.14 14.58 -4.35
CA TYR A 236 -8.55 15.91 -4.85
C TYR A 236 -8.41 15.98 -6.37
N LEU A 237 -7.25 15.57 -6.92
CA LEU A 237 -7.02 15.56 -8.36
C LEU A 237 -7.96 14.59 -9.08
N LYS A 238 -8.17 13.40 -8.54
CA LYS A 238 -9.11 12.40 -9.08
C LYS A 238 -10.53 12.96 -9.24
N LYS A 239 -10.97 13.79 -8.29
CA LYS A 239 -12.30 14.41 -8.29
C LYS A 239 -12.40 15.64 -9.18
N ASN A 240 -11.37 16.48 -9.20
CA ASN A 240 -11.46 17.82 -9.75
C ASN A 240 -10.67 18.02 -11.05
N GLU A 241 -9.61 17.23 -11.28
CA GLU A 241 -8.65 17.41 -12.37
C GLU A 241 -8.27 16.04 -12.97
N LYS A 242 -9.25 15.37 -13.55
CA LYS A 242 -9.15 13.98 -14.00
C LYS A 242 -7.99 13.73 -14.96
N ASP A 243 -7.74 14.61 -15.92
CA ASP A 243 -6.66 14.43 -16.91
C ASP A 243 -5.27 14.47 -16.25
N ILE A 244 -5.13 15.33 -15.23
CA ILE A 244 -3.91 15.38 -14.39
C ILE A 244 -3.75 14.07 -13.65
N PHE A 245 -4.80 13.62 -12.96
CA PHE A 245 -4.78 12.36 -12.21
C PHE A 245 -4.44 11.15 -13.09
N GLU A 246 -5.10 11.03 -14.26
CA GLU A 246 -4.83 9.95 -15.23
C GLU A 246 -3.38 9.96 -15.72
N THR A 247 -2.78 11.14 -15.92
CA THR A 247 -1.37 11.25 -16.27
C THR A 247 -0.46 10.74 -15.16
N LEU A 248 -0.75 11.11 -13.89
CA LEU A 248 0.05 10.72 -12.73
C LEU A 248 0.02 9.21 -12.44
N ILE A 249 -1.07 8.51 -12.79
CA ILE A 249 -1.18 7.06 -12.57
C ILE A 249 -0.68 6.23 -13.76
N ASN A 250 -0.63 6.78 -14.97
CA ASN A 250 -0.33 6.01 -16.17
C ASN A 250 1.07 6.25 -16.74
N VAL A 251 1.71 7.40 -16.42
CA VAL A 251 3.03 7.70 -16.96
C VAL A 251 4.09 7.52 -15.87
N PRO A 252 4.96 6.48 -15.99
CA PRO A 252 6.02 6.28 -15.04
C PRO A 252 7.11 7.34 -15.18
N LEU A 253 7.56 7.86 -14.05
CA LEU A 253 8.69 8.77 -13.92
C LEU A 253 9.92 7.98 -13.48
N LYS A 254 11.11 8.40 -13.91
CA LYS A 254 12.37 7.84 -13.46
C LYS A 254 12.85 8.59 -12.23
N PHE A 255 13.09 7.86 -11.16
CA PHE A 255 13.79 8.36 -9.97
C PHE A 255 15.19 7.79 -9.92
N ARG A 256 16.15 8.61 -9.51
CA ARG A 256 17.55 8.25 -9.54
C ARG A 256 18.32 8.76 -8.32
N ASP A 257 19.25 7.93 -7.88
CA ASP A 257 20.31 8.27 -6.94
C ASP A 257 21.67 7.96 -7.54
N LYS A 258 22.60 8.90 -7.43
CA LYS A 258 24.01 8.71 -7.80
C LYS A 258 24.89 9.12 -6.62
N ASP A 259 25.48 8.14 -5.97
CA ASP A 259 26.47 8.37 -4.93
C ASP A 259 27.87 8.17 -5.50
N TYR A 260 28.55 9.30 -5.76
CA TYR A 260 29.89 9.31 -6.30
C TYR A 260 30.93 8.84 -5.28
N THR A 261 30.67 8.91 -3.99
CA THR A 261 31.57 8.45 -2.92
C THR A 261 31.55 6.92 -2.80
N GLN A 262 30.39 6.31 -2.97
CA GLN A 262 30.20 4.86 -2.97
C GLN A 262 30.27 4.25 -4.38
N GLN A 263 30.47 5.05 -5.42
CA GLN A 263 30.45 4.64 -6.83
C GLN A 263 29.20 3.81 -7.18
N SER A 264 28.04 4.22 -6.64
CA SER A 264 26.80 3.53 -6.83
C SER A 264 25.78 4.35 -7.63
N HIS A 265 25.00 3.66 -8.45
CA HIS A 265 23.91 4.23 -9.22
C HIS A 265 22.67 3.35 -9.04
N ARG A 266 21.58 3.98 -8.64
CA ARG A 266 20.28 3.32 -8.43
C ARG A 266 19.22 4.08 -9.19
N SER A 267 18.32 3.39 -9.84
CA SER A 267 17.16 4.02 -10.48
C SER A 267 15.99 3.09 -10.56
N PHE A 268 14.79 3.66 -10.55
CA PHE A 268 13.55 2.94 -10.71
C PHE A 268 12.51 3.79 -11.44
N TYR A 269 11.67 3.15 -12.26
CA TYR A 269 10.55 3.78 -12.93
C TYR A 269 9.25 3.44 -12.20
N ALA A 270 8.48 4.45 -11.83
CA ALA A 270 7.16 4.28 -11.25
C ALA A 270 6.27 5.48 -11.53
N PRO A 271 4.94 5.32 -11.59
CA PRO A 271 4.03 6.45 -11.62
C PRO A 271 4.12 7.26 -10.32
N ALA A 272 3.77 8.54 -10.38
CA ALA A 272 3.74 9.40 -9.19
C ALA A 272 2.65 8.98 -8.20
N VAL A 273 1.56 8.41 -8.71
CA VAL A 273 0.47 7.82 -7.92
C VAL A 273 0.24 6.42 -8.43
N SER A 274 0.31 5.41 -7.56
CA SER A 274 -0.04 4.05 -7.93
C SER A 274 -1.34 3.59 -7.26
N LEU A 275 -2.06 2.73 -7.96
CA LEU A 275 -3.32 2.17 -7.49
C LEU A 275 -3.19 0.65 -7.34
N THR A 276 -3.95 0.10 -6.41
CA THR A 276 -4.19 -1.34 -6.35
C THR A 276 -5.03 -1.79 -7.54
N LYS A 277 -5.13 -3.10 -7.77
CA LYS A 277 -6.02 -3.66 -8.80
C LYS A 277 -7.51 -3.30 -8.61
N ASP A 278 -7.90 -2.95 -7.40
CA ASP A 278 -9.29 -2.58 -7.05
C ASP A 278 -9.51 -1.05 -7.12
N GLY A 279 -8.46 -0.28 -7.50
CA GLY A 279 -8.52 1.17 -7.71
C GLY A 279 -8.32 2.01 -6.44
N ASP A 280 -7.91 1.40 -5.34
CA ASP A 280 -7.53 2.12 -4.12
C ASP A 280 -6.09 2.63 -4.24
N PHE A 281 -5.75 3.70 -3.52
CA PHE A 281 -4.39 4.22 -3.48
C PHE A 281 -3.43 3.19 -2.86
N ASN A 282 -2.28 3.02 -3.49
CA ASN A 282 -1.26 2.07 -3.06
C ASN A 282 0.05 2.76 -2.65
N ASP A 283 0.51 3.72 -3.45
CA ASP A 283 1.79 4.39 -3.22
C ASP A 283 1.79 5.79 -3.85
N ILE A 284 2.56 6.70 -3.25
CA ILE A 284 2.89 8.03 -3.80
C ILE A 284 4.40 8.11 -3.96
N ARG A 285 4.86 8.50 -5.15
CA ARG A 285 6.29 8.77 -5.40
C ARG A 285 6.47 10.20 -5.87
N PHE A 286 7.06 10.99 -5.02
CA PHE A 286 7.36 12.40 -5.32
C PHE A 286 8.65 12.84 -4.66
N SER A 287 9.58 13.32 -5.47
CA SER A 287 10.80 13.97 -5.00
C SER A 287 11.40 14.77 -6.16
N VAL A 288 11.36 16.08 -6.08
CA VAL A 288 11.95 16.95 -7.10
C VAL A 288 13.45 16.77 -7.22
N ALA A 289 14.12 16.50 -6.07
CA ALA A 289 15.57 16.36 -6.01
C ALA A 289 16.12 15.10 -6.70
N THR A 290 15.29 14.06 -6.82
CA THR A 290 15.71 12.74 -7.29
C THR A 290 15.00 12.28 -8.57
N MET A 291 14.07 13.09 -9.08
CA MET A 291 13.49 12.86 -10.40
C MET A 291 14.58 13.02 -11.47
N ASP A 292 14.73 12.01 -12.31
CA ASP A 292 15.68 12.05 -13.45
C ASP A 292 15.04 12.76 -14.65
N ALA A 293 15.82 12.93 -15.72
CA ALA A 293 15.30 13.42 -16.98
C ALA A 293 14.12 12.56 -17.43
N LEU A 294 13.05 13.22 -17.86
CA LEU A 294 11.85 12.51 -18.34
C LEU A 294 12.20 11.74 -19.62
N ASP A 295 11.74 10.49 -19.65
CA ASP A 295 11.91 9.55 -20.74
C ASP A 295 10.53 9.03 -21.18
N CYS A 296 9.77 9.90 -21.84
CA CYS A 296 8.43 9.61 -22.34
C CYS A 296 8.27 10.13 -23.78
N HIS A 297 7.21 9.67 -24.46
CA HIS A 297 6.95 10.09 -25.82
C HIS A 297 6.79 11.63 -25.91
N PRO A 298 7.36 12.30 -26.92
CA PRO A 298 7.29 13.77 -27.04
C PRO A 298 5.87 14.34 -26.96
N ASP A 299 4.88 13.65 -27.50
CA ASP A 299 3.47 14.12 -27.54
C ASP A 299 2.82 14.18 -26.16
N VAL A 300 3.39 13.51 -25.15
CA VAL A 300 2.86 13.52 -23.78
C VAL A 300 3.74 14.33 -22.81
N MET A 301 4.89 14.83 -23.27
CA MET A 301 5.86 15.51 -22.43
C MET A 301 5.25 16.70 -21.66
N ASP A 302 4.54 17.58 -22.36
CA ASP A 302 3.91 18.75 -21.74
C ASP A 302 2.84 18.37 -20.73
N LYS A 303 2.09 17.28 -20.99
CA LYS A 303 1.08 16.77 -20.05
C LYS A 303 1.74 16.23 -18.79
N VAL A 304 2.86 15.52 -18.93
CA VAL A 304 3.61 14.98 -17.80
C VAL A 304 4.17 16.10 -16.93
N TYR A 305 4.81 17.10 -17.53
CA TYR A 305 5.30 18.27 -16.78
C TYR A 305 4.16 19.03 -16.11
N SER A 306 3.05 19.26 -16.81
CA SER A 306 1.87 19.95 -16.25
C SER A 306 1.31 19.18 -15.06
N ALA A 307 1.16 17.86 -15.18
CA ALA A 307 0.64 17.01 -14.12
C ALA A 307 1.58 16.99 -12.90
N HIS A 308 2.89 16.82 -13.14
CA HIS A 308 3.88 16.78 -12.07
C HIS A 308 3.99 18.15 -11.36
N HIS A 309 3.98 19.26 -12.12
CA HIS A 309 3.97 20.60 -11.56
C HIS A 309 2.72 20.86 -10.72
N ARG A 310 1.54 20.49 -11.24
CA ARG A 310 0.28 20.66 -10.50
C ARG A 310 0.25 19.84 -9.22
N PHE A 311 0.65 18.58 -9.29
CA PHE A 311 0.75 17.69 -8.12
C PHE A 311 1.73 18.25 -7.09
N GLY A 312 2.94 18.64 -7.54
CA GLY A 312 3.94 19.24 -6.67
C GLY A 312 3.47 20.50 -5.97
N ASN A 313 2.77 21.40 -6.68
CA ASN A 313 2.20 22.60 -6.06
C ASN A 313 1.18 22.27 -4.98
N LEU A 314 0.28 21.31 -5.23
CA LEU A 314 -0.70 20.88 -4.23
C LEU A 314 -0.06 20.21 -3.00
N LEU A 315 1.02 19.44 -3.19
CA LEU A 315 1.78 18.87 -2.08
C LEU A 315 2.46 19.92 -1.18
N HIS A 316 2.51 21.19 -1.62
CA HIS A 316 3.06 22.31 -0.87
C HIS A 316 2.03 23.38 -0.54
N ASP A 317 0.77 23.20 -0.95
CA ASP A 317 -0.31 24.13 -0.70
C ASP A 317 -0.76 24.09 0.76
N ASP A 318 -0.96 25.26 1.35
CA ASP A 318 -1.42 25.40 2.75
C ASP A 318 -2.76 24.72 3.02
N GLN A 319 -3.53 24.42 1.97
CA GLN A 319 -4.77 23.62 2.10
C GLN A 319 -4.52 22.18 2.55
N PHE A 320 -3.36 21.62 2.24
CA PHE A 320 -3.05 20.20 2.52
C PHE A 320 -1.94 20.00 3.55
N VAL A 321 -1.10 21.01 3.77
CA VAL A 321 0.10 20.89 4.59
C VAL A 321 -0.19 21.17 6.06
N ILE A 322 0.31 20.29 6.95
CA ILE A 322 0.43 20.56 8.38
C ILE A 322 1.89 20.85 8.72
N ARG A 323 2.09 21.63 9.80
CA ARG A 323 3.42 22.01 10.31
C ARG A 323 3.52 21.71 11.78
N PHE A 324 4.65 21.19 12.19
CA PHE A 324 4.93 20.88 13.59
C PHE A 324 6.42 21.00 13.87
N ARG A 325 6.78 21.08 15.13
CA ARG A 325 8.16 21.13 15.56
C ARG A 325 8.49 19.90 16.39
N LEU A 326 9.57 19.23 16.02
CA LEU A 326 10.17 18.18 16.83
C LEU A 326 11.08 18.82 17.86
N ASN A 327 10.91 18.50 19.14
CA ASN A 327 11.66 19.04 20.26
C ASN A 327 12.35 17.93 21.06
#